data_5b3919f3a1f154e4813c7c8edc000a93
#
_entry.id   5b3919f3a1f154e4813c7c8edc000a93
#
_cell.length_a   1.000
_cell.length_b   1.000
_cell.length_c   1.000
_cell.angle_alpha   90.00
_cell.angle_beta   90.00
_cell.angle_gamma   90.00
#
_symmetry.space_group_name_H-M   'P 1'
#
loop_
_entity.id
_entity.type
_entity.pdbx_description
1 polymer ?
#
loop_
_entity_poly.entity_id
_entity_poly.type
_entity_poly.pdbx_seq_one_letter_code
_entity_poly.pdbx_strand_id
1 'polypeptide(L)'
;MSLKSIAAKIFAAYVHQKIGKWASNPEETQKRLFRELISTAKNTEFGKDHDFASISNEQDFAAKVPVRDYEELNPYVSRMVSGEENILWPGKPIYFAKTSGTTSGAKYIPLTKDSMPFHIEAARNAILCYIHDTGKSDFVNGKMIFLQGSPVLEEKNGIKLGRLSGIVAHYVPAYLQRNRMPSLDTNSIEDWETKVDAIVEETVNEDMSVISGIPSWVQMYFERLQAKTGKKVGEIFPNFNLFIYGGVNFEPYKAKFENLIGRKVDSIELFPASEGFFAFQNKQDDKGMLLLLNSGIFYEFIKAEEFYAEDRKRLTIGQVELNVNYVMIISTNAGLWAYNLGDTIQFTSLKPYKVIVSGRIKHFISAFGEHVIAKEVEQAMKDAMEHSDARISEFTVAPQITPEIKELPYHEWFIEFEKEPSDMNTFALDLDKSLQEQNSYYKDLIQGKILQQLKITKIAEAGFQDYMKSIGKLGGQNKLPRLSNDRKIAEMLKKI
;
A
#
# COMPACT_ATOMS: atom_id res chain seq x y z
N MET A 1 10.74 3.49 -33.71
CA MET A 1 11.21 3.06 -32.35
C MET A 1 12.47 3.83 -32.02
N SER A 2 12.53 4.54 -30.90
CA SER A 2 13.70 5.32 -30.51
C SER A 2 14.83 4.43 -29.96
N LEU A 3 16.06 4.95 -29.94
CA LEU A 3 17.19 4.24 -29.31
C LEU A 3 16.92 3.97 -27.82
N LYS A 4 16.23 4.89 -27.11
CA LYS A 4 15.81 4.70 -25.73
C LYS A 4 14.86 3.49 -25.58
N SER A 5 13.86 3.37 -26.47
CA SER A 5 12.92 2.23 -26.48
C SER A 5 13.64 0.90 -26.72
N ILE A 6 14.62 0.85 -27.63
CA ILE A 6 15.41 -0.38 -27.89
C ILE A 6 16.24 -0.73 -26.65
N ALA A 7 16.97 0.23 -26.08
CA ALA A 7 17.77 0.01 -24.88
C ALA A 7 16.90 -0.46 -23.70
N ALA A 8 15.71 0.13 -23.52
CA ALA A 8 14.75 -0.27 -22.49
C ALA A 8 14.31 -1.73 -22.65
N LYS A 9 14.02 -2.20 -23.86
CA LYS A 9 13.65 -3.61 -24.13
C LYS A 9 14.79 -4.59 -23.81
N ILE A 10 16.03 -4.25 -24.21
CA ILE A 10 17.21 -5.09 -23.88
C ILE A 10 17.38 -5.18 -22.37
N PHE A 11 17.29 -4.05 -21.68
CA PHE A 11 17.43 -4.02 -20.23
C PHE A 11 16.27 -4.73 -19.52
N ALA A 12 15.07 -4.65 -20.05
CA ALA A 12 13.89 -5.38 -19.57
C ALA A 12 14.09 -6.91 -19.63
N ALA A 13 14.62 -7.41 -20.76
CA ALA A 13 14.93 -8.83 -20.91
C ALA A 13 16.02 -9.30 -19.90
N TYR A 14 17.07 -8.50 -19.69
CA TYR A 14 18.10 -8.78 -18.70
C TYR A 14 17.53 -8.84 -17.26
N VAL A 15 16.71 -7.85 -16.88
CA VAL A 15 16.11 -7.81 -15.54
C VAL A 15 15.13 -8.97 -15.35
N HIS A 16 14.33 -9.28 -16.37
CA HIS A 16 13.42 -10.43 -16.31
C HIS A 16 14.18 -11.75 -16.06
N GLN A 17 15.32 -11.95 -16.74
CA GLN A 17 16.17 -13.12 -16.50
C GLN A 17 16.75 -13.15 -15.07
N LYS A 18 17.16 -12.00 -14.53
CA LYS A 18 17.62 -11.88 -13.13
C LYS A 18 16.54 -12.26 -12.13
N ILE A 19 15.33 -11.77 -12.35
CA ILE A 19 14.16 -12.08 -11.52
C ILE A 19 13.87 -13.58 -11.58
N GLY A 20 13.87 -14.18 -12.78
CA GLY A 20 13.65 -15.62 -12.98
C GLY A 20 14.59 -16.50 -12.14
N LYS A 21 15.84 -16.11 -11.96
CA LYS A 21 16.84 -16.88 -11.19
C LYS A 21 16.46 -17.05 -9.71
N TRP A 22 16.07 -15.98 -9.03
CA TRP A 22 15.68 -16.06 -7.63
C TRP A 22 14.23 -16.53 -7.44
N ALA A 23 13.34 -16.20 -8.38
CA ALA A 23 11.94 -16.62 -8.35
C ALA A 23 11.75 -18.13 -8.56
N SER A 24 12.68 -18.78 -9.26
CA SER A 24 12.68 -20.25 -9.43
C SER A 24 13.24 -21.03 -8.23
N ASN A 25 13.94 -20.36 -7.30
CA ASN A 25 14.52 -20.95 -6.11
C ASN A 25 14.18 -20.13 -4.85
N PRO A 26 12.90 -19.97 -4.53
CA PRO A 26 12.43 -19.01 -3.52
C PRO A 26 12.92 -19.32 -2.10
N GLU A 27 12.85 -20.59 -1.68
CA GLU A 27 13.26 -21.01 -0.34
C GLU A 27 14.76 -20.82 -0.12
N GLU A 28 15.59 -21.25 -1.07
CA GLU A 28 17.04 -21.10 -0.95
C GLU A 28 17.44 -19.60 -1.00
N THR A 29 16.73 -18.80 -1.80
CA THR A 29 16.91 -17.34 -1.83
C THR A 29 16.63 -16.72 -0.46
N GLN A 30 15.54 -17.09 0.18
CA GLN A 30 15.18 -16.59 1.51
C GLN A 30 16.08 -17.12 2.62
N LYS A 31 16.48 -18.39 2.58
CA LYS A 31 17.44 -18.98 3.53
C LYS A 31 18.82 -18.29 3.45
N ARG A 32 19.32 -18.04 2.25
CA ARG A 32 20.58 -17.30 2.05
C ARG A 32 20.46 -15.90 2.63
N LEU A 33 19.42 -15.18 2.28
CA LEU A 33 19.18 -13.82 2.75
C LEU A 33 19.04 -13.77 4.28
N PHE A 34 18.31 -14.70 4.88
CA PHE A 34 18.18 -14.81 6.34
C PHE A 34 19.57 -14.91 7.01
N ARG A 35 20.44 -15.81 6.53
CA ARG A 35 21.82 -15.98 7.05
C ARG A 35 22.63 -14.69 6.89
N GLU A 36 22.51 -14.00 5.75
CA GLU A 36 23.17 -12.71 5.51
C GLU A 36 22.72 -11.65 6.51
N LEU A 37 21.41 -11.53 6.76
CA LEU A 37 20.85 -10.56 7.72
C LEU A 37 21.36 -10.83 9.14
N ILE A 38 21.23 -12.07 9.63
CA ILE A 38 21.67 -12.46 10.97
C ILE A 38 23.17 -12.24 11.16
N SER A 39 23.99 -12.71 10.20
CA SER A 39 25.45 -12.58 10.29
C SER A 39 25.91 -11.13 10.28
N THR A 40 25.24 -10.25 9.53
CA THR A 40 25.54 -8.82 9.46
C THR A 40 25.18 -8.10 10.76
N ALA A 41 24.04 -8.43 11.34
CA ALA A 41 23.53 -7.72 12.51
C ALA A 41 23.96 -8.31 13.86
N LYS A 42 24.68 -9.43 13.92
CA LYS A 42 25.04 -10.13 15.16
C LYS A 42 25.76 -9.27 16.21
N ASN A 43 26.46 -8.23 15.77
CA ASN A 43 27.22 -7.35 16.66
C ASN A 43 26.46 -6.04 17.00
N THR A 44 25.25 -5.84 16.47
CA THR A 44 24.40 -4.71 16.86
C THR A 44 23.88 -4.91 18.27
N GLU A 45 23.32 -3.85 18.86
CA GLU A 45 22.70 -3.94 20.19
C GLU A 45 21.57 -4.96 20.20
N PHE A 46 20.64 -4.84 19.23
CA PHE A 46 19.53 -5.79 19.07
C PHE A 46 20.02 -7.22 18.84
N GLY A 47 21.08 -7.40 18.04
CA GLY A 47 21.64 -8.72 17.78
C GLY A 47 22.24 -9.37 19.03
N LYS A 48 22.83 -8.58 19.93
CA LYS A 48 23.34 -9.06 21.23
C LYS A 48 22.20 -9.37 22.20
N ASP A 49 21.21 -8.50 22.31
CA ASP A 49 20.05 -8.68 23.18
C ASP A 49 19.24 -9.94 22.84
N HIS A 50 19.29 -10.37 21.57
CA HIS A 50 18.58 -11.56 21.08
C HIS A 50 19.51 -12.72 20.70
N ASP A 51 20.78 -12.66 21.11
CA ASP A 51 21.79 -13.73 20.91
C ASP A 51 21.86 -14.21 19.46
N PHE A 52 21.99 -13.29 18.50
CA PHE A 52 22.10 -13.61 17.06
C PHE A 52 23.28 -14.51 16.75
N ALA A 53 24.32 -14.51 17.58
CA ALA A 53 25.48 -15.35 17.40
C ALA A 53 25.17 -16.87 17.48
N SER A 54 24.11 -17.25 18.17
CA SER A 54 23.66 -18.64 18.34
C SER A 54 22.46 -19.02 17.46
N ILE A 55 21.97 -18.12 16.59
CA ILE A 55 20.88 -18.39 15.66
C ILE A 55 21.46 -19.09 14.42
N SER A 56 21.04 -20.34 14.21
CA SER A 56 21.48 -21.17 13.08
C SER A 56 20.42 -21.34 11.99
N ASN A 57 19.15 -21.20 12.34
CA ASN A 57 18.00 -21.44 11.48
C ASN A 57 16.80 -20.55 11.87
N GLU A 58 15.73 -20.63 11.08
CA GLU A 58 14.52 -19.83 11.25
C GLU A 58 13.77 -20.20 12.55
N GLN A 59 13.85 -21.43 13.03
CA GLN A 59 13.23 -21.86 14.28
C GLN A 59 13.93 -21.25 15.50
N ASP A 60 15.28 -21.24 15.51
CA ASP A 60 16.06 -20.55 16.54
C ASP A 60 15.70 -19.06 16.58
N PHE A 61 15.56 -18.45 15.40
CA PHE A 61 15.18 -17.04 15.28
C PHE A 61 13.78 -16.79 15.85
N ALA A 62 12.81 -17.61 15.47
CA ALA A 62 11.43 -17.47 15.96
C ALA A 62 11.33 -17.62 17.49
N ALA A 63 12.18 -18.49 18.09
CA ALA A 63 12.23 -18.70 19.54
C ALA A 63 12.86 -17.53 20.30
N LYS A 64 13.85 -16.81 19.70
CA LYS A 64 14.61 -15.74 20.36
C LYS A 64 14.13 -14.33 20.04
N VAL A 65 13.49 -14.15 18.89
CA VAL A 65 13.07 -12.84 18.39
C VAL A 65 11.54 -12.82 18.28
N PRO A 66 10.83 -12.30 19.29
CA PRO A 66 9.37 -12.21 19.24
C PRO A 66 8.91 -11.26 18.13
N VAL A 67 7.72 -11.53 17.60
CA VAL A 67 7.05 -10.61 16.66
C VAL A 67 6.70 -9.32 17.40
N ARG A 68 7.08 -8.19 16.81
CA ARG A 68 6.89 -6.84 17.37
C ARG A 68 6.22 -5.90 16.39
N ASP A 69 5.46 -4.97 16.94
CA ASP A 69 5.03 -3.80 16.20
C ASP A 69 6.01 -2.61 16.38
N TYR A 70 5.65 -1.44 15.85
CA TYR A 70 6.51 -0.26 15.95
C TYR A 70 6.71 0.20 17.39
N GLU A 71 5.68 0.17 18.23
CA GLU A 71 5.75 0.65 19.61
C GLU A 71 6.73 -0.21 20.43
N GLU A 72 6.74 -1.51 20.19
CA GLU A 72 7.65 -2.45 20.83
C GLU A 72 9.10 -2.34 20.31
N LEU A 73 9.29 -1.87 19.05
CA LEU A 73 10.62 -1.57 18.48
C LEU A 73 11.10 -0.15 18.79
N ASN A 74 10.19 0.75 19.19
CA ASN A 74 10.48 2.17 19.39
C ASN A 74 11.61 2.47 20.39
N PRO A 75 11.84 1.70 21.47
CA PRO A 75 13.00 1.91 22.34
C PRO A 75 14.34 1.89 21.58
N TYR A 76 14.52 0.98 20.64
CA TYR A 76 15.71 0.93 19.76
C TYR A 76 15.70 2.06 18.74
N VAL A 77 14.58 2.30 18.09
CA VAL A 77 14.45 3.35 17.07
C VAL A 77 14.73 4.73 17.66
N SER A 78 14.25 5.01 18.88
CA SER A 78 14.49 6.28 19.58
C SER A 78 15.97 6.53 19.84
N ARG A 79 16.75 5.49 20.17
CA ARG A 79 18.20 5.57 20.32
C ARG A 79 18.88 5.90 18.98
N MET A 80 18.43 5.28 17.88
CA MET A 80 18.92 5.62 16.52
C MET A 80 18.59 7.07 16.16
N VAL A 81 17.39 7.55 16.48
CA VAL A 81 16.97 8.95 16.25
C VAL A 81 17.78 9.93 17.10
N SER A 82 18.24 9.53 18.29
CA SER A 82 19.16 10.33 19.11
C SER A 82 20.61 10.32 18.62
N GLY A 83 20.91 9.53 17.56
CA GLY A 83 22.21 9.53 16.89
C GLY A 83 23.13 8.37 17.28
N GLU A 84 22.64 7.39 18.07
CA GLU A 84 23.41 6.19 18.39
C GLU A 84 23.57 5.29 17.15
N GLU A 85 24.72 4.60 17.09
CA GLU A 85 25.08 3.69 16.00
C GLU A 85 24.97 2.21 16.40
N ASN A 86 24.87 1.34 15.41
CA ASN A 86 24.87 -0.12 15.59
C ASN A 86 23.75 -0.64 16.51
N ILE A 87 22.59 0.01 16.48
CA ILE A 87 21.44 -0.38 17.30
C ILE A 87 20.67 -1.54 16.66
N LEU A 88 19.95 -1.30 15.57
CA LEU A 88 19.19 -2.33 14.85
C LEU A 88 19.95 -2.89 13.64
N TRP A 89 20.82 -2.10 13.04
CA TRP A 89 21.65 -2.44 11.89
C TRP A 89 23.04 -1.80 12.06
N PRO A 90 24.12 -2.32 11.44
CA PRO A 90 25.44 -1.71 11.54
C PRO A 90 25.48 -0.27 11.01
N GLY A 91 26.15 0.60 11.74
CA GLY A 91 26.26 2.03 11.45
C GLY A 91 25.02 2.83 11.80
N LYS A 92 24.89 4.00 11.15
CA LYS A 92 23.70 4.88 11.23
C LYS A 92 22.81 4.69 10.01
N PRO A 93 21.48 4.82 10.13
CA PRO A 93 20.63 4.97 8.98
C PRO A 93 20.99 6.26 8.22
N ILE A 94 20.84 6.24 6.90
CA ILE A 94 21.04 7.44 6.07
C ILE A 94 19.84 8.36 6.05
N TYR A 95 18.66 7.78 6.30
CA TYR A 95 17.39 8.51 6.45
C TYR A 95 16.50 7.84 7.48
N PHE A 96 15.53 8.60 7.99
CA PHE A 96 14.31 8.06 8.57
C PHE A 96 13.12 8.42 7.69
N ALA A 97 12.37 7.41 7.24
CA ALA A 97 11.07 7.66 6.63
C ALA A 97 10.04 7.96 7.73
N LYS A 98 9.52 9.20 7.69
CA LYS A 98 8.48 9.66 8.62
C LYS A 98 7.12 9.23 8.09
N THR A 99 6.38 8.43 8.86
CA THR A 99 5.04 7.99 8.49
C THR A 99 4.03 8.37 9.56
N SER A 100 2.76 8.57 9.15
CA SER A 100 1.66 8.82 10.07
C SER A 100 1.10 7.50 10.62
N GLY A 101 0.58 7.52 11.83
CA GLY A 101 -0.30 6.46 12.30
C GLY A 101 0.21 5.60 13.45
N THR A 102 0.48 6.24 14.59
CA THR A 102 0.53 5.57 15.90
C THR A 102 -0.21 6.39 16.93
N THR A 103 -0.53 5.75 18.05
CA THR A 103 -0.99 6.41 19.26
C THR A 103 0.05 7.36 19.85
N SER A 104 1.34 7.17 19.53
CA SER A 104 2.49 7.96 20.05
C SER A 104 2.99 9.06 19.09
N GLY A 105 2.38 9.24 17.91
CA GLY A 105 2.77 10.27 16.95
C GLY A 105 3.36 9.74 15.63
N ALA A 106 4.41 10.36 15.09
CA ALA A 106 5.06 9.94 13.86
C ALA A 106 5.99 8.74 14.09
N LYS A 107 5.92 7.74 13.20
CA LYS A 107 6.92 6.66 13.14
C LYS A 107 8.14 7.12 12.37
N TYR A 108 9.30 6.67 12.83
CA TYR A 108 10.59 6.85 12.16
C TYR A 108 11.12 5.50 11.69
N ILE A 109 10.90 5.16 10.44
CA ILE A 109 11.38 3.90 9.86
C ILE A 109 12.80 4.11 9.32
N PRO A 110 13.80 3.35 9.81
CA PRO A 110 15.17 3.53 9.36
C PRO A 110 15.34 3.09 7.90
N LEU A 111 16.12 3.87 7.16
CA LEU A 111 16.58 3.53 5.82
C LEU A 111 18.13 3.53 5.83
N THR A 112 18.72 2.42 5.47
CA THR A 112 20.16 2.21 5.47
C THR A 112 20.74 2.33 4.06
N LYS A 113 22.07 2.35 3.95
CA LYS A 113 22.76 2.25 2.65
C LYS A 113 22.43 0.93 1.95
N ASP A 114 22.17 -0.12 2.72
CA ASP A 114 21.89 -1.46 2.20
C ASP A 114 20.44 -1.61 1.75
N SER A 115 19.47 -0.92 2.38
CA SER A 115 18.05 -1.03 2.05
C SER A 115 17.62 -0.07 0.92
N MET A 116 18.18 1.13 0.86
CA MET A 116 17.76 2.16 -0.08
C MET A 116 17.80 1.74 -1.55
N PRO A 117 18.84 1.01 -2.04
CA PRO A 117 18.87 0.55 -3.43
C PRO A 117 17.66 -0.29 -3.83
N PHE A 118 17.12 -1.13 -2.94
CA PHE A 118 15.99 -2.00 -3.24
C PHE A 118 14.69 -1.24 -3.49
N HIS A 119 14.46 -0.12 -2.81
CA HIS A 119 13.30 0.74 -3.09
C HIS A 119 13.32 1.29 -4.53
N ILE A 120 14.51 1.70 -5.00
CA ILE A 120 14.69 2.25 -6.35
C ILE A 120 14.60 1.15 -7.39
N GLU A 121 15.30 0.02 -7.14
CA GLU A 121 15.33 -1.10 -8.08
C GLU A 121 13.97 -1.73 -8.28
N ALA A 122 13.17 -1.88 -7.23
CA ALA A 122 11.85 -2.48 -7.33
C ALA A 122 10.92 -1.66 -8.22
N ALA A 123 10.86 -0.34 -8.03
CA ALA A 123 10.06 0.56 -8.86
C ALA A 123 10.50 0.52 -10.33
N ARG A 124 11.82 0.56 -10.59
CA ARG A 124 12.39 0.41 -11.94
C ARG A 124 12.06 -0.96 -12.54
N ASN A 125 12.22 -2.02 -11.78
CA ASN A 125 12.01 -3.38 -12.25
C ASN A 125 10.54 -3.67 -12.57
N ALA A 126 9.60 -3.04 -11.87
CA ALA A 126 8.17 -3.10 -12.22
C ALA A 126 7.91 -2.59 -13.65
N ILE A 127 8.46 -1.43 -14.00
CA ILE A 127 8.35 -0.85 -15.35
C ILE A 127 9.06 -1.75 -16.38
N LEU A 128 10.23 -2.29 -16.05
CA LEU A 128 10.96 -3.17 -16.96
C LEU A 128 10.25 -4.51 -17.18
N CYS A 129 9.60 -5.08 -16.16
CA CYS A 129 8.75 -6.26 -16.32
C CYS A 129 7.54 -5.95 -17.22
N TYR A 130 6.90 -4.79 -17.07
CA TYR A 130 5.84 -4.36 -17.97
C TYR A 130 6.31 -4.26 -19.43
N ILE A 131 7.48 -3.66 -19.67
CA ILE A 131 8.08 -3.60 -21.03
C ILE A 131 8.35 -4.99 -21.57
N HIS A 132 8.85 -5.92 -20.74
CA HIS A 132 9.12 -7.29 -21.14
C HIS A 132 7.83 -8.06 -21.48
N ASP A 133 6.80 -7.91 -20.65
CA ASP A 133 5.52 -8.62 -20.81
C ASP A 133 4.73 -8.13 -22.03
N THR A 134 4.64 -6.81 -22.22
CA THR A 134 3.78 -6.20 -23.24
C THR A 134 4.50 -5.84 -24.54
N GLY A 135 5.83 -5.74 -24.51
CA GLY A 135 6.63 -5.19 -25.60
C GLY A 135 6.48 -3.66 -25.79
N LYS A 136 5.63 -2.98 -25.03
CA LYS A 136 5.39 -1.53 -25.10
C LYS A 136 6.53 -0.79 -24.39
N SER A 137 7.20 0.12 -25.08
CA SER A 137 8.33 0.88 -24.53
C SER A 137 8.40 2.34 -25.00
N ASP A 138 7.47 2.78 -25.85
CA ASP A 138 7.53 4.12 -26.46
C ASP A 138 7.29 5.24 -25.42
N PHE A 139 6.58 4.94 -24.33
CA PHE A 139 6.33 5.85 -23.22
C PHE A 139 7.61 6.37 -22.55
N VAL A 140 8.77 5.70 -22.70
CA VAL A 140 10.06 6.16 -22.13
C VAL A 140 10.56 7.45 -22.77
N ASN A 141 9.96 7.89 -23.89
CA ASN A 141 10.32 9.13 -24.59
C ASN A 141 9.55 10.35 -24.08
N GLY A 142 8.37 10.16 -23.49
CA GLY A 142 7.52 11.24 -22.99
C GLY A 142 7.86 11.67 -21.56
N LYS A 143 7.04 12.55 -21.02
CA LYS A 143 7.13 13.01 -19.63
C LYS A 143 6.48 12.00 -18.68
N MET A 144 7.00 11.98 -17.46
CA MET A 144 6.53 11.10 -16.39
C MET A 144 6.22 11.94 -15.16
N ILE A 145 5.04 11.77 -14.59
CA ILE A 145 4.67 12.42 -13.33
C ILE A 145 4.55 11.39 -12.20
N PHE A 146 5.11 11.77 -11.06
CA PHE A 146 4.92 11.06 -9.79
C PHE A 146 4.24 12.01 -8.81
N LEU A 147 2.94 11.81 -8.59
CA LEU A 147 2.19 12.53 -7.57
C LEU A 147 2.60 12.01 -6.19
N GLN A 148 3.38 12.78 -5.48
CA GLN A 148 4.00 12.38 -4.22
C GLN A 148 4.00 13.50 -3.19
N GLY A 149 4.30 13.16 -1.93
CA GLY A 149 4.53 14.13 -0.87
C GLY A 149 5.72 15.06 -1.16
N SER A 150 5.86 16.13 -0.37
CA SER A 150 6.96 17.08 -0.51
C SER A 150 8.33 16.36 -0.41
N PRO A 151 9.30 16.68 -1.29
CA PRO A 151 10.67 16.18 -1.23
C PRO A 151 11.54 16.91 -0.18
N VAL A 152 10.99 17.89 0.51
CA VAL A 152 11.69 18.62 1.57
C VAL A 152 12.01 17.68 2.71
N LEU A 153 13.28 17.69 3.14
CA LEU A 153 13.78 16.85 4.21
C LEU A 153 14.10 17.73 5.45
N GLU A 154 13.65 17.27 6.60
CA GLU A 154 14.10 17.76 7.89
C GLU A 154 15.44 17.09 8.25
N GLU A 155 16.15 17.59 9.24
CA GLU A 155 17.35 16.97 9.79
C GLU A 155 17.28 16.91 11.31
N LYS A 156 17.66 15.76 11.88
CA LYS A 156 17.73 15.55 13.33
C LYS A 156 18.96 14.72 13.66
N ASN A 157 19.84 15.25 14.50
CA ASN A 157 21.09 14.59 14.91
C ASN A 157 21.97 14.10 13.75
N GLY A 158 22.02 14.89 12.65
CA GLY A 158 22.78 14.57 11.45
C GLY A 158 22.14 13.53 10.53
N ILE A 159 20.90 13.11 10.78
CA ILE A 159 20.16 12.16 9.95
C ILE A 159 18.98 12.88 9.31
N LYS A 160 18.82 12.72 8.00
CA LYS A 160 17.72 13.34 7.25
C LYS A 160 16.41 12.58 7.47
N LEU A 161 15.33 13.35 7.55
CA LEU A 161 13.98 12.87 7.82
C LEU A 161 13.03 13.33 6.73
N GLY A 162 12.14 12.47 6.28
CA GLY A 162 11.12 12.86 5.32
C GLY A 162 10.15 11.73 5.00
N ARG A 163 9.17 11.98 4.16
CA ARG A 163 8.33 10.91 3.62
C ARG A 163 9.15 10.05 2.66
N LEU A 164 8.92 8.74 2.60
CA LEU A 164 9.68 7.85 1.70
C LEU A 164 9.64 8.35 0.24
N SER A 165 8.48 8.76 -0.25
CA SER A 165 8.32 9.27 -1.62
C SER A 165 9.18 10.52 -1.88
N GLY A 166 9.31 11.41 -0.89
CA GLY A 166 10.19 12.57 -0.93
C GLY A 166 11.67 12.16 -0.93
N ILE A 167 12.07 11.19 -0.07
CA ILE A 167 13.43 10.65 -0.02
C ILE A 167 13.82 10.02 -1.37
N VAL A 168 12.95 9.16 -1.92
CA VAL A 168 13.16 8.49 -3.22
C VAL A 168 13.33 9.51 -4.36
N ALA A 169 12.69 10.67 -4.27
CA ALA A 169 12.84 11.74 -5.25
C ALA A 169 14.28 12.18 -5.47
N HIS A 170 15.13 12.12 -4.43
CA HIS A 170 16.54 12.47 -4.50
C HIS A 170 17.41 11.40 -5.19
N TYR A 171 16.89 10.19 -5.39
CA TYR A 171 17.60 9.07 -6.02
C TYR A 171 17.22 8.84 -7.49
N VAL A 172 16.36 9.67 -8.05
CA VAL A 172 16.03 9.57 -9.48
C VAL A 172 17.28 9.88 -10.30
N PRO A 173 17.74 8.95 -11.19
CA PRO A 173 18.91 9.17 -12.00
C PRO A 173 18.83 10.45 -12.87
N ALA A 174 19.94 11.16 -13.02
CA ALA A 174 19.97 12.45 -13.72
C ALA A 174 19.40 12.38 -15.15
N TYR A 175 19.59 11.25 -15.85
CA TYR A 175 19.04 11.07 -17.21
C TYR A 175 17.52 10.97 -17.27
N LEU A 176 16.86 10.60 -16.15
CA LEU A 176 15.39 10.56 -16.03
C LEU A 176 14.81 11.89 -15.52
N GLN A 177 15.63 12.73 -14.88
CA GLN A 177 15.13 13.99 -14.30
C GLN A 177 14.58 14.95 -15.35
N ARG A 178 15.12 14.94 -16.57
CA ARG A 178 14.62 15.79 -17.68
C ARG A 178 13.19 15.44 -18.12
N ASN A 179 12.79 14.21 -17.91
CA ASN A 179 11.46 13.72 -18.28
C ASN A 179 10.50 13.69 -17.10
N ARG A 180 10.97 14.09 -15.91
CA ARG A 180 10.18 14.06 -14.68
C ARG A 180 9.41 15.35 -14.47
N MET A 181 8.16 15.24 -14.04
CA MET A 181 7.28 16.28 -13.60
C MET A 181 6.73 15.96 -12.20
N PRO A 182 6.25 16.92 -11.43
CA PRO A 182 6.42 18.35 -11.65
C PRO A 182 7.86 18.80 -11.32
N SER A 183 8.12 20.10 -11.46
CA SER A 183 9.36 20.72 -11.00
C SER A 183 9.57 20.52 -9.49
N LEU A 184 10.80 20.70 -9.02
CA LEU A 184 11.10 20.58 -7.60
C LEU A 184 10.34 21.62 -6.77
N ASP A 185 10.21 22.85 -7.28
CA ASP A 185 9.52 23.95 -6.59
C ASP A 185 8.04 23.62 -6.40
N THR A 186 7.35 23.23 -7.47
CA THR A 186 5.96 22.76 -7.39
C THR A 186 5.79 21.55 -6.49
N ASN A 187 6.72 20.60 -6.56
CA ASN A 187 6.67 19.41 -5.71
C ASN A 187 6.89 19.72 -4.22
N SER A 188 7.52 20.86 -3.90
CA SER A 188 7.78 21.31 -2.53
C SER A 188 6.59 22.06 -1.90
N ILE A 189 5.55 22.38 -2.64
CA ILE A 189 4.34 23.00 -2.10
C ILE A 189 3.71 22.04 -1.09
N GLU A 190 3.44 22.50 0.12
CA GLU A 190 2.87 21.68 1.19
C GLU A 190 1.36 21.55 1.10
N ASP A 191 0.67 22.67 0.80
CA ASP A 191 -0.78 22.65 0.60
C ASP A 191 -1.14 21.85 -0.65
N TRP A 192 -1.94 20.79 -0.45
CA TRP A 192 -2.21 19.83 -1.52
C TRP A 192 -3.06 20.38 -2.64
N GLU A 193 -4.05 21.22 -2.36
CA GLU A 193 -4.92 21.81 -3.39
C GLU A 193 -4.11 22.78 -4.27
N THR A 194 -3.35 23.68 -3.66
CA THR A 194 -2.42 24.59 -4.35
C THR A 194 -1.39 23.82 -5.18
N LYS A 195 -0.86 22.71 -4.62
CA LYS A 195 0.09 21.86 -5.32
C LYS A 195 -0.49 21.21 -6.56
N VAL A 196 -1.69 20.68 -6.48
CA VAL A 196 -2.35 20.03 -7.62
C VAL A 196 -2.65 21.04 -8.71
N ASP A 197 -3.11 22.24 -8.37
CA ASP A 197 -3.34 23.33 -9.34
C ASP A 197 -2.03 23.74 -10.04
N ALA A 198 -0.93 23.89 -9.30
CA ALA A 198 0.39 24.18 -9.89
C ALA A 198 0.88 23.04 -10.79
N ILE A 199 0.64 21.77 -10.43
CA ILE A 199 0.95 20.60 -11.25
C ILE A 199 0.16 20.65 -12.58
N VAL A 200 -1.11 21.01 -12.53
CA VAL A 200 -1.95 21.15 -13.73
C VAL A 200 -1.39 22.23 -14.65
N GLU A 201 -0.99 23.39 -14.09
CA GLU A 201 -0.36 24.47 -14.88
C GLU A 201 0.91 24.01 -15.60
N GLU A 202 1.79 23.28 -14.89
CA GLU A 202 3.05 22.79 -15.45
C GLU A 202 2.87 21.70 -16.51
N THR A 203 1.82 20.88 -16.39
CA THR A 203 1.74 19.64 -17.18
C THR A 203 0.74 19.69 -18.33
N VAL A 204 -0.23 20.60 -18.32
CA VAL A 204 -1.35 20.64 -19.29
C VAL A 204 -0.91 20.68 -20.75
N ASN A 205 0.26 21.24 -21.04
CA ASN A 205 0.82 21.33 -22.40
C ASN A 205 2.00 20.36 -22.65
N GLU A 206 2.27 19.45 -21.72
CA GLU A 206 3.38 18.52 -21.83
C GLU A 206 2.93 17.17 -22.43
N ASP A 207 3.85 16.44 -23.02
CA ASP A 207 3.60 15.08 -23.54
C ASP A 207 3.70 14.06 -22.40
N MET A 208 2.67 13.97 -21.58
CA MET A 208 2.62 13.04 -20.45
C MET A 208 2.36 11.61 -20.95
N SER A 209 3.29 10.70 -20.66
CA SER A 209 3.21 9.30 -21.08
C SER A 209 3.02 8.33 -19.91
N VAL A 210 3.51 8.67 -18.72
CA VAL A 210 3.36 7.88 -17.50
C VAL A 210 2.85 8.79 -16.37
N ILE A 211 1.80 8.33 -15.71
CA ILE A 211 1.27 9.00 -14.52
C ILE A 211 1.29 8.01 -13.37
N SER A 212 1.88 8.42 -12.25
CA SER A 212 1.99 7.57 -11.06
C SER A 212 1.54 8.32 -9.81
N GLY A 213 0.87 7.60 -8.92
CA GLY A 213 0.43 8.14 -7.63
C GLY A 213 -0.63 7.28 -6.97
N ILE A 214 -1.03 7.67 -5.78
CA ILE A 214 -2.17 7.07 -5.09
C ILE A 214 -3.44 7.43 -5.90
N PRO A 215 -4.34 6.48 -6.20
CA PRO A 215 -5.51 6.72 -7.04
C PRO A 215 -6.33 7.96 -6.68
N SER A 216 -6.63 8.21 -5.42
CA SER A 216 -7.38 9.40 -5.00
C SER A 216 -6.70 10.73 -5.39
N TRP A 217 -5.37 10.78 -5.36
CA TRP A 217 -4.63 11.99 -5.75
C TRP A 217 -4.58 12.17 -7.27
N VAL A 218 -4.39 11.06 -7.99
CA VAL A 218 -4.41 11.08 -9.46
C VAL A 218 -5.80 11.44 -9.95
N GLN A 219 -6.86 10.97 -9.28
CA GLN A 219 -8.23 11.37 -9.58
C GLN A 219 -8.41 12.89 -9.46
N MET A 220 -8.02 13.49 -8.33
CA MET A 220 -8.08 14.94 -8.14
C MET A 220 -7.32 15.71 -9.24
N TYR A 221 -6.13 15.24 -9.61
CA TYR A 221 -5.36 15.82 -10.72
C TYR A 221 -6.12 15.73 -12.05
N PHE A 222 -6.74 14.59 -12.36
CA PHE A 222 -7.53 14.42 -13.58
C PHE A 222 -8.77 15.30 -13.60
N GLU A 223 -9.47 15.45 -12.48
CA GLU A 223 -10.63 16.32 -12.36
C GLU A 223 -10.25 17.80 -12.55
N ARG A 224 -9.13 18.24 -11.98
CA ARG A 224 -8.61 19.61 -12.18
C ARG A 224 -8.19 19.86 -13.63
N LEU A 225 -7.53 18.90 -14.29
CA LEU A 225 -7.21 18.98 -15.74
C LEU A 225 -8.49 19.11 -16.58
N GLN A 226 -9.50 18.29 -16.29
CA GLN A 226 -10.77 18.35 -17.03
C GLN A 226 -11.51 19.66 -16.77
N ALA A 227 -11.57 20.15 -15.54
CA ALA A 227 -12.19 21.43 -15.20
C ALA A 227 -11.52 22.59 -15.93
N LYS A 228 -10.18 22.58 -16.03
CA LYS A 228 -9.42 23.62 -16.74
C LYS A 228 -9.59 23.60 -18.25
N THR A 229 -9.65 22.41 -18.86
CA THR A 229 -9.56 22.26 -20.32
C THR A 229 -10.88 21.94 -21.00
N GLY A 230 -11.86 21.40 -20.26
CA GLY A 230 -13.09 20.85 -20.80
C GLY A 230 -12.90 19.52 -21.57
N LYS A 231 -11.69 18.92 -21.52
CA LYS A 231 -11.31 17.73 -22.30
C LYS A 231 -11.08 16.53 -21.40
N LYS A 232 -11.22 15.33 -21.95
CA LYS A 232 -10.79 14.09 -21.29
C LYS A 232 -9.25 14.05 -21.19
N VAL A 233 -8.71 13.39 -20.14
CA VAL A 233 -7.26 13.29 -19.93
C VAL A 233 -6.54 12.64 -21.13
N GLY A 234 -7.16 11.65 -21.77
CA GLY A 234 -6.61 11.01 -22.96
C GLY A 234 -6.59 11.92 -24.22
N GLU A 235 -7.39 12.98 -24.24
CA GLU A 235 -7.36 14.01 -25.30
C GLU A 235 -6.29 15.06 -25.02
N ILE A 236 -6.07 15.38 -23.70
CA ILE A 236 -5.01 16.28 -23.27
C ILE A 236 -3.64 15.61 -23.46
N PHE A 237 -3.54 14.33 -23.08
CA PHE A 237 -2.33 13.51 -23.13
C PHE A 237 -2.51 12.28 -24.03
N PRO A 238 -2.42 12.45 -25.37
CA PRO A 238 -2.64 11.33 -26.32
C PRO A 238 -1.68 10.16 -26.10
N ASN A 239 -0.47 10.43 -25.63
CA ASN A 239 0.58 9.45 -25.37
C ASN A 239 0.59 8.91 -23.92
N PHE A 240 -0.42 9.22 -23.11
CA PHE A 240 -0.58 8.63 -21.79
C PHE A 240 -0.93 7.15 -21.91
N ASN A 241 0.03 6.27 -21.64
CA ASN A 241 -0.06 4.83 -21.89
C ASN A 241 0.05 3.98 -20.64
N LEU A 242 0.55 4.54 -19.54
CA LEU A 242 0.81 3.75 -18.34
C LEU A 242 0.45 4.52 -17.07
N PHE A 243 -0.44 3.92 -16.27
CA PHE A 243 -0.75 4.35 -14.92
C PHE A 243 -0.06 3.44 -13.89
N ILE A 244 0.69 4.02 -12.94
CA ILE A 244 1.39 3.26 -11.89
C ILE A 244 0.81 3.68 -10.54
N TYR A 245 0.28 2.73 -9.79
CA TYR A 245 -0.36 3.01 -8.51
C TYR A 245 0.08 2.03 -7.41
N GLY A 246 -0.22 2.38 -6.18
CA GLY A 246 -0.01 1.53 -5.02
C GLY A 246 -0.63 2.13 -3.77
N GLY A 247 -0.64 1.32 -2.72
CA GLY A 247 -1.05 1.79 -1.41
C GLY A 247 -2.54 1.74 -1.13
N VAL A 248 -3.40 1.58 -2.13
CA VAL A 248 -4.84 1.34 -2.02
C VAL A 248 -5.30 0.41 -3.15
N ASN A 249 -6.40 -0.30 -2.92
CA ASN A 249 -7.06 -1.06 -3.99
C ASN A 249 -7.58 -0.10 -5.06
N PHE A 250 -7.28 -0.37 -6.33
CA PHE A 250 -7.67 0.49 -7.45
C PHE A 250 -9.07 0.17 -8.01
N GLU A 251 -9.60 -1.02 -7.76
CA GLU A 251 -10.88 -1.45 -8.35
C GLU A 251 -12.02 -0.44 -8.14
N PRO A 252 -12.21 0.18 -6.95
CA PRO A 252 -13.24 1.19 -6.76
C PRO A 252 -13.08 2.44 -7.63
N TYR A 253 -11.86 2.77 -8.04
CA TYR A 253 -11.54 3.97 -8.84
C TYR A 253 -11.59 3.72 -10.35
N LYS A 254 -11.55 2.46 -10.79
CA LYS A 254 -11.31 2.07 -12.18
C LYS A 254 -12.32 2.67 -13.16
N ALA A 255 -13.61 2.51 -12.89
CA ALA A 255 -14.66 3.03 -13.76
C ALA A 255 -14.61 4.57 -13.91
N LYS A 256 -14.31 5.29 -12.81
CA LYS A 256 -14.15 6.73 -12.82
C LYS A 256 -12.92 7.15 -13.60
N PHE A 257 -11.79 6.46 -13.44
CA PHE A 257 -10.56 6.69 -14.21
C PHE A 257 -10.80 6.48 -15.71
N GLU A 258 -11.44 5.39 -16.11
CA GLU A 258 -11.78 5.14 -17.52
C GLU A 258 -12.65 6.26 -18.09
N ASN A 259 -13.60 6.77 -17.31
CA ASN A 259 -14.42 7.91 -17.71
C ASN A 259 -13.61 9.21 -17.82
N LEU A 260 -12.78 9.55 -16.84
CA LEU A 260 -11.95 10.77 -16.85
C LEU A 260 -10.90 10.73 -17.96
N ILE A 261 -10.31 9.58 -18.22
CA ILE A 261 -9.31 9.39 -19.28
C ILE A 261 -9.98 9.35 -20.68
N GLY A 262 -11.16 8.76 -20.76
CA GLY A 262 -11.91 8.57 -22.03
C GLY A 262 -11.45 7.37 -22.86
N ARG A 263 -10.49 6.60 -22.39
CA ARG A 263 -10.01 5.35 -23.00
C ARG A 263 -9.33 4.46 -21.97
N LYS A 264 -9.20 3.17 -22.30
CA LYS A 264 -8.41 2.25 -21.46
C LYS A 264 -6.93 2.58 -21.55
N VAL A 265 -6.25 2.57 -20.39
CA VAL A 265 -4.81 2.74 -20.21
C VAL A 265 -4.29 1.57 -19.39
N ASP A 266 -3.13 1.04 -19.74
CA ASP A 266 -2.50 -0.03 -18.97
C ASP A 266 -2.11 0.47 -17.57
N SER A 267 -2.08 -0.43 -16.61
CA SER A 267 -1.68 -0.08 -15.25
C SER A 267 -0.75 -1.09 -14.60
N ILE A 268 0.03 -0.65 -13.63
CA ILE A 268 0.91 -1.48 -12.79
C ILE A 268 0.59 -1.19 -11.34
N GLU A 269 0.27 -2.24 -10.59
CA GLU A 269 0.14 -2.18 -9.14
C GLU A 269 1.49 -2.40 -8.45
N LEU A 270 1.76 -1.59 -7.42
CA LEU A 270 2.95 -1.66 -6.59
C LEU A 270 2.57 -1.82 -5.12
N PHE A 271 3.39 -2.54 -4.37
CA PHE A 271 3.28 -2.66 -2.92
C PHE A 271 4.52 -2.13 -2.20
N PRO A 272 4.73 -0.79 -2.22
CA PRO A 272 5.77 -0.12 -1.45
C PRO A 272 5.27 0.26 -0.06
N ALA A 273 6.19 0.24 0.92
CA ALA A 273 6.01 0.85 2.23
C ALA A 273 7.32 1.52 2.67
N SER A 274 7.29 2.28 3.76
CA SER A 274 8.50 2.85 4.35
C SER A 274 9.46 1.78 4.84
N GLU A 275 8.92 0.65 5.23
CA GLU A 275 9.61 -0.52 5.74
C GLU A 275 10.31 -1.36 4.66
N GLY A 276 9.86 -1.23 3.40
CA GLY A 276 10.42 -1.97 2.27
C GLY A 276 9.55 -1.90 1.01
N PHE A 277 10.06 -2.42 -0.08
CA PHE A 277 9.27 -2.64 -1.29
C PHE A 277 9.01 -4.13 -1.45
N PHE A 278 7.76 -4.56 -1.30
CA PHE A 278 7.42 -5.96 -1.11
C PHE A 278 7.05 -6.70 -2.39
N ALA A 279 6.26 -6.07 -3.25
CA ALA A 279 5.76 -6.72 -4.46
C ALA A 279 5.41 -5.71 -5.54
N PHE A 280 5.33 -6.17 -6.79
CA PHE A 280 4.78 -5.42 -7.92
C PHE A 280 4.12 -6.34 -8.94
N GLN A 281 3.14 -5.83 -9.66
CA GLN A 281 2.51 -6.53 -10.77
C GLN A 281 3.52 -6.68 -11.92
N ASN A 282 3.84 -7.92 -12.27
CA ASN A 282 4.83 -8.23 -13.30
C ASN A 282 4.23 -8.69 -14.63
N LYS A 283 2.89 -8.84 -14.70
CA LYS A 283 2.12 -9.19 -15.90
C LYS A 283 0.78 -8.45 -15.91
N GLN A 284 0.35 -7.97 -17.07
CA GLN A 284 -0.88 -7.17 -17.21
C GLN A 284 -2.16 -7.95 -16.89
N ASP A 285 -2.24 -9.20 -17.31
CA ASP A 285 -3.45 -10.03 -17.16
C ASP A 285 -3.47 -10.83 -15.84
N ASP A 286 -2.55 -10.52 -14.90
CA ASP A 286 -2.42 -11.23 -13.64
C ASP A 286 -2.75 -10.29 -12.49
N LYS A 287 -3.70 -10.67 -11.65
CA LYS A 287 -4.11 -9.88 -10.48
C LYS A 287 -3.11 -9.93 -9.32
N GLY A 288 -2.21 -10.92 -9.32
CA GLY A 288 -1.21 -11.07 -8.27
C GLY A 288 0.06 -10.26 -8.56
N MET A 289 0.61 -9.65 -7.52
CA MET A 289 1.92 -9.00 -7.55
C MET A 289 3.03 -9.99 -7.23
N LEU A 290 4.12 -9.99 -7.99
CA LEU A 290 5.31 -10.80 -7.73
C LEU A 290 5.94 -10.38 -6.39
N LEU A 291 5.99 -11.29 -5.42
CA LEU A 291 6.66 -11.06 -4.13
C LEU A 291 8.19 -11.04 -4.31
N LEU A 292 8.84 -9.99 -3.80
CA LEU A 292 10.27 -9.75 -4.00
C LEU A 292 11.11 -10.47 -2.96
N LEU A 293 11.46 -11.71 -3.23
CA LEU A 293 12.17 -12.59 -2.28
C LEU A 293 13.69 -12.35 -2.19
N ASN A 294 14.25 -11.46 -3.03
CA ASN A 294 15.68 -11.13 -3.06
C ASN A 294 15.96 -9.63 -2.94
N SER A 295 15.19 -8.93 -2.09
CA SER A 295 15.25 -7.47 -1.94
C SER A 295 15.65 -7.01 -0.52
N GLY A 296 16.51 -7.78 0.17
CA GLY A 296 16.98 -7.42 1.52
C GLY A 296 15.93 -7.66 2.62
N ILE A 297 14.88 -8.43 2.34
CA ILE A 297 13.78 -8.72 3.27
C ILE A 297 13.58 -10.23 3.41
N PHE A 298 13.73 -10.73 4.62
CA PHE A 298 13.30 -12.07 5.00
C PHE A 298 11.86 -12.02 5.47
N TYR A 299 11.04 -12.89 4.92
CA TYR A 299 9.59 -12.93 5.17
C TYR A 299 9.20 -14.12 6.04
N GLU A 300 8.36 -13.86 7.02
CA GLU A 300 7.61 -14.85 7.77
C GLU A 300 6.12 -14.53 7.68
N PHE A 301 5.28 -15.55 7.85
CA PHE A 301 3.85 -15.45 7.67
C PHE A 301 3.14 -16.10 8.85
N ILE A 302 2.11 -15.42 9.37
CA ILE A 302 1.23 -15.97 10.40
C ILE A 302 -0.18 -15.97 9.81
N LYS A 303 -0.91 -17.08 9.88
CA LYS A 303 -2.31 -17.11 9.43
C LYS A 303 -3.08 -16.01 10.17
N ALA A 304 -3.85 -15.21 9.45
CA ALA A 304 -4.50 -14.05 10.05
C ALA A 304 -5.43 -14.43 11.20
N GLU A 305 -6.13 -15.55 11.07
CA GLU A 305 -7.01 -16.12 12.10
C GLU A 305 -6.27 -16.57 13.37
N GLU A 306 -4.99 -16.96 13.24
CA GLU A 306 -4.14 -17.42 14.34
C GLU A 306 -3.28 -16.30 14.95
N PHE A 307 -3.34 -15.08 14.42
CA PHE A 307 -2.37 -14.03 14.79
C PHE A 307 -2.36 -13.68 16.28
N TYR A 308 -3.50 -13.75 16.93
CA TYR A 308 -3.64 -13.46 18.37
C TYR A 308 -3.58 -14.72 19.25
N ALA A 309 -3.42 -15.92 18.67
CA ALA A 309 -3.25 -17.14 19.43
C ALA A 309 -1.88 -17.19 20.12
N GLU A 310 -1.81 -17.77 21.31
CA GLU A 310 -0.55 -17.90 22.07
C GLU A 310 0.45 -18.82 21.38
N ASP A 311 -0.04 -19.87 20.69
CA ASP A 311 0.73 -20.88 19.97
C ASP A 311 0.87 -20.58 18.46
N ARG A 312 0.66 -19.31 18.04
CA ARG A 312 0.74 -18.89 16.63
C ARG A 312 2.05 -19.34 15.98
N LYS A 313 1.94 -19.95 14.82
CA LYS A 313 3.09 -20.43 14.05
C LYS A 313 3.61 -19.36 13.10
N ARG A 314 4.91 -19.17 13.08
CA ARG A 314 5.61 -18.36 12.07
C ARG A 314 6.03 -19.26 10.92
N LEU A 315 5.43 -19.09 9.77
CA LEU A 315 5.66 -19.91 8.58
C LEU A 315 6.69 -19.21 7.68
N THR A 316 7.55 -19.99 7.04
CA THR A 316 8.45 -19.51 5.98
C THR A 316 7.77 -19.57 4.62
N ILE A 317 8.40 -19.03 3.59
CA ILE A 317 7.83 -18.97 2.23
C ILE A 317 7.46 -20.35 1.65
N GLY A 318 8.18 -21.41 2.01
CA GLY A 318 7.87 -22.78 1.56
C GLY A 318 6.66 -23.44 2.24
N GLN A 319 6.07 -22.80 3.24
CA GLN A 319 4.99 -23.36 4.07
C GLN A 319 3.64 -22.67 3.87
N VAL A 320 3.59 -21.66 3.02
CA VAL A 320 2.35 -20.92 2.75
C VAL A 320 1.45 -21.65 1.76
N GLU A 321 0.17 -21.37 1.85
CA GLU A 321 -0.88 -21.99 1.05
C GLU A 321 -1.60 -20.94 0.18
N LEU A 322 -2.18 -21.39 -0.94
CA LEU A 322 -3.00 -20.52 -1.80
C LEU A 322 -4.29 -20.12 -1.08
N ASN A 323 -4.70 -18.88 -1.32
CA ASN A 323 -6.00 -18.34 -0.87
C ASN A 323 -6.19 -18.30 0.65
N VAL A 324 -5.12 -18.41 1.43
CA VAL A 324 -5.12 -18.22 2.88
C VAL A 324 -4.63 -16.80 3.18
N ASN A 325 -5.30 -16.11 4.11
CA ASN A 325 -4.88 -14.79 4.58
C ASN A 325 -3.74 -14.91 5.59
N TYR A 326 -2.66 -14.19 5.35
CA TYR A 326 -1.49 -14.15 6.23
C TYR A 326 -1.17 -12.73 6.66
N VAL A 327 -0.82 -12.57 7.92
CA VAL A 327 -0.11 -11.39 8.42
C VAL A 327 1.33 -11.51 7.98
N MET A 328 1.84 -10.48 7.29
CA MET A 328 3.21 -10.45 6.81
C MET A 328 4.15 -9.90 7.88
N ILE A 329 5.11 -10.71 8.29
CA ILE A 329 6.17 -10.37 9.23
C ILE A 329 7.46 -10.23 8.46
N ILE A 330 8.22 -9.18 8.72
CA ILE A 330 9.45 -8.88 7.96
C ILE A 330 10.67 -8.73 8.86
N SER A 331 11.81 -9.18 8.36
CA SER A 331 13.12 -8.83 8.89
C SER A 331 13.95 -8.25 7.75
N THR A 332 14.50 -7.03 7.93
CA THR A 332 15.05 -6.26 6.83
C THR A 332 16.51 -5.86 7.05
N ASN A 333 17.21 -5.57 5.95
CA ASN A 333 18.53 -4.95 5.98
C ASN A 333 18.52 -3.45 6.34
N ALA A 334 17.42 -2.98 6.92
CA ALA A 334 17.31 -1.70 7.61
C ALA A 334 17.21 -1.87 9.14
N GLY A 335 17.17 -3.12 9.62
CA GLY A 335 17.13 -3.44 11.05
C GLY A 335 15.73 -3.58 11.63
N LEU A 336 14.71 -3.76 10.80
CA LEU A 336 13.41 -4.22 11.31
C LEU A 336 13.49 -5.74 11.50
N TRP A 337 13.22 -6.22 12.73
CA TRP A 337 13.38 -7.63 13.10
C TRP A 337 12.06 -8.22 13.56
N ALA A 338 11.62 -9.30 12.90
CA ALA A 338 10.31 -9.92 13.12
C ALA A 338 9.18 -8.88 13.23
N TYR A 339 9.27 -7.84 12.40
CA TYR A 339 8.39 -6.68 12.46
C TYR A 339 7.04 -6.97 11.83
N ASN A 340 5.99 -6.77 12.62
CA ASN A 340 4.62 -6.82 12.16
C ASN A 340 4.27 -5.52 11.42
N LEU A 341 4.19 -5.59 10.11
CA LEU A 341 3.78 -4.48 9.25
C LEU A 341 2.33 -4.06 9.49
N GLY A 342 1.52 -5.00 9.94
CA GLY A 342 0.08 -4.84 10.11
C GLY A 342 -0.73 -5.13 8.84
N ASP A 343 -0.08 -5.34 7.70
CA ASP A 343 -0.75 -5.69 6.44
C ASP A 343 -0.98 -7.20 6.36
N THR A 344 -2.15 -7.57 5.82
CA THR A 344 -2.47 -8.95 5.46
C THR A 344 -2.38 -9.15 3.95
N ILE A 345 -1.90 -10.31 3.57
CA ILE A 345 -1.76 -10.72 2.17
C ILE A 345 -2.37 -12.10 1.92
N GLN A 346 -2.66 -12.36 0.67
CA GLN A 346 -3.10 -13.68 0.22
C GLN A 346 -2.27 -14.11 -0.98
N PHE A 347 -1.77 -15.35 -0.98
CA PHE A 347 -1.05 -15.89 -2.14
C PHE A 347 -2.02 -16.29 -3.23
N THR A 348 -1.80 -15.77 -4.44
CA THR A 348 -2.55 -16.11 -5.66
C THR A 348 -1.79 -17.09 -6.55
N SER A 349 -0.47 -17.24 -6.32
CA SER A 349 0.40 -18.21 -6.98
C SER A 349 1.58 -18.57 -6.08
N LEU A 350 2.03 -19.81 -6.15
CA LEU A 350 3.24 -20.29 -5.47
C LEU A 350 4.43 -20.48 -6.44
N LYS A 351 4.21 -20.37 -7.76
CA LYS A 351 5.25 -20.52 -8.81
C LYS A 351 5.02 -19.57 -9.99
N PRO A 352 5.65 -18.39 -9.99
CA PRO A 352 6.35 -17.73 -8.88
C PRO A 352 5.39 -17.31 -7.76
N TYR A 353 5.92 -16.99 -6.60
CA TYR A 353 5.11 -16.48 -5.49
C TYR A 353 4.52 -15.13 -5.84
N LYS A 354 3.20 -15.06 -5.87
CA LYS A 354 2.44 -13.83 -6.10
C LYS A 354 1.43 -13.61 -5.00
N VAL A 355 1.25 -12.35 -4.65
CA VAL A 355 0.37 -11.94 -3.56
C VAL A 355 -0.57 -10.83 -3.99
N ILE A 356 -1.70 -10.74 -3.31
CA ILE A 356 -2.54 -9.55 -3.24
C ILE A 356 -2.56 -9.05 -1.79
N VAL A 357 -2.68 -7.75 -1.60
CA VAL A 357 -2.94 -7.17 -0.29
C VAL A 357 -4.41 -7.42 0.04
N SER A 358 -4.67 -8.14 1.13
CA SER A 358 -6.04 -8.49 1.54
C SER A 358 -6.61 -7.55 2.61
N GLY A 359 -5.76 -6.75 3.29
CA GLY A 359 -6.20 -5.78 4.28
C GLY A 359 -5.12 -5.45 5.30
N ARG A 360 -5.56 -5.10 6.51
CA ARG A 360 -4.68 -4.82 7.65
C ARG A 360 -5.22 -5.48 8.92
N ILE A 361 -4.32 -6.11 9.70
CA ILE A 361 -4.70 -6.82 10.93
C ILE A 361 -5.24 -5.85 12.01
N LYS A 362 -4.83 -4.59 12.01
CA LYS A 362 -5.35 -3.55 12.92
C LYS A 362 -6.63 -2.86 12.40
N HIS A 363 -7.03 -3.16 11.18
CA HIS A 363 -8.24 -2.66 10.53
C HIS A 363 -9.12 -3.84 10.15
N PHE A 364 -9.66 -4.51 11.13
CA PHE A 364 -10.72 -5.49 11.02
C PHE A 364 -11.84 -5.06 11.97
N ILE A 365 -13.06 -5.43 11.65
CA ILE A 365 -14.17 -5.33 12.59
C ILE A 365 -14.30 -6.69 13.25
N SER A 366 -14.15 -6.72 14.55
CA SER A 366 -14.33 -7.89 15.38
C SER A 366 -15.00 -7.54 16.70
N ALA A 367 -15.97 -6.60 16.62
CA ALA A 367 -16.72 -6.17 17.79
C ALA A 367 -17.52 -7.31 18.43
N PHE A 368 -17.79 -8.37 17.65
CA PHE A 368 -18.58 -9.55 18.06
C PHE A 368 -17.88 -10.87 17.70
N GLY A 369 -16.61 -10.83 17.28
CA GLY A 369 -15.82 -11.99 16.89
C GLY A 369 -15.88 -12.34 15.40
N GLU A 370 -16.44 -11.46 14.55
CA GLU A 370 -16.64 -11.69 13.11
C GLU A 370 -15.38 -11.56 12.26
N HIS A 371 -14.37 -10.87 12.73
CA HIS A 371 -13.07 -10.68 12.07
C HIS A 371 -13.16 -10.24 10.58
N VAL A 372 -14.11 -9.34 10.26
CA VAL A 372 -14.27 -8.81 8.90
C VAL A 372 -13.09 -7.93 8.54
N ILE A 373 -12.47 -8.18 7.38
CA ILE A 373 -11.28 -7.48 6.88
C ILE A 373 -11.61 -6.56 5.69
N ALA A 374 -10.69 -5.63 5.38
CA ALA A 374 -10.89 -4.65 4.31
C ALA A 374 -11.20 -5.28 2.95
N LYS A 375 -10.55 -6.40 2.59
CA LYS A 375 -10.80 -7.13 1.35
C LYS A 375 -12.26 -7.59 1.22
N GLU A 376 -12.85 -8.05 2.31
CA GLU A 376 -14.24 -8.57 2.31
C GLU A 376 -15.24 -7.43 2.10
N VAL A 377 -15.05 -6.29 2.77
CA VAL A 377 -15.92 -5.11 2.56
C VAL A 377 -15.74 -4.48 1.17
N GLU A 378 -14.51 -4.47 0.63
CA GLU A 378 -14.25 -3.98 -0.73
C GLU A 378 -14.90 -4.89 -1.79
N GLN A 379 -14.84 -6.21 -1.58
CA GLN A 379 -15.47 -7.15 -2.49
C GLN A 379 -17.00 -7.06 -2.39
N ALA A 380 -17.57 -6.96 -1.17
CA ALA A 380 -19.00 -6.77 -1.00
C ALA A 380 -19.51 -5.51 -1.71
N MET A 381 -18.74 -4.41 -1.59
CA MET A 381 -19.04 -3.17 -2.31
C MET A 381 -19.03 -3.36 -3.84
N LYS A 382 -18.02 -4.07 -4.34
CA LYS A 382 -17.91 -4.36 -5.78
C LYS A 382 -19.10 -5.17 -6.28
N ASP A 383 -19.47 -6.24 -5.56
CA ASP A 383 -20.58 -7.13 -5.96
C ASP A 383 -21.91 -6.35 -5.97
N ALA A 384 -22.17 -5.53 -4.96
CA ALA A 384 -23.37 -4.68 -4.91
C ALA A 384 -23.41 -3.64 -6.05
N MET A 385 -22.25 -3.07 -6.42
CA MET A 385 -22.15 -2.15 -7.56
C MET A 385 -22.38 -2.87 -8.91
N GLU A 386 -21.95 -4.12 -9.06
CA GLU A 386 -22.17 -4.91 -10.28
C GLU A 386 -23.66 -5.21 -10.51
N HIS A 387 -24.46 -5.31 -9.43
CA HIS A 387 -25.90 -5.58 -9.49
C HIS A 387 -26.75 -4.30 -9.47
N SER A 388 -26.15 -3.13 -9.49
CA SER A 388 -26.84 -1.84 -9.40
C SER A 388 -26.27 -0.82 -10.38
N ASP A 389 -26.95 0.33 -10.50
CA ASP A 389 -26.48 1.48 -11.25
C ASP A 389 -25.71 2.49 -10.37
N ALA A 390 -25.36 2.11 -9.13
CA ALA A 390 -24.66 2.94 -8.17
C ALA A 390 -23.22 3.23 -8.62
N ARG A 391 -22.76 4.45 -8.29
CA ARG A 391 -21.35 4.85 -8.36
C ARG A 391 -20.93 5.46 -7.05
N ILE A 392 -19.76 5.10 -6.58
CA ILE A 392 -19.27 5.46 -5.25
C ILE A 392 -17.95 6.20 -5.37
N SER A 393 -17.86 7.35 -4.70
CA SER A 393 -16.61 8.09 -4.55
C SER A 393 -15.71 7.46 -3.49
N GLU A 394 -16.28 7.20 -2.29
CA GLU A 394 -15.52 6.73 -1.14
C GLU A 394 -16.45 6.03 -0.14
N PHE A 395 -15.88 5.15 0.71
CA PHE A 395 -16.62 4.54 1.80
C PHE A 395 -15.73 4.11 2.97
N THR A 396 -16.35 3.96 4.14
CA THR A 396 -15.75 3.32 5.33
C THR A 396 -16.81 2.61 6.14
N VAL A 397 -16.39 1.62 6.94
CA VAL A 397 -17.31 0.81 7.75
C VAL A 397 -16.89 0.86 9.21
N ALA A 398 -17.86 0.97 10.11
CA ALA A 398 -17.65 0.92 11.55
C ALA A 398 -18.77 0.12 12.24
N PRO A 399 -18.48 -0.59 13.36
CA PRO A 399 -19.51 -1.31 14.08
C PRO A 399 -20.38 -0.35 14.90
N GLN A 400 -21.70 -0.56 14.93
CA GLN A 400 -22.61 0.06 15.88
C GLN A 400 -22.95 -0.97 16.97
N ILE A 401 -22.23 -0.87 18.08
CA ILE A 401 -22.31 -1.83 19.19
C ILE A 401 -23.51 -1.56 20.10
N THR A 402 -23.81 -0.29 20.32
CA THR A 402 -24.93 0.17 21.17
C THR A 402 -25.89 1.03 20.36
N PRO A 403 -26.74 0.40 19.51
CA PRO A 403 -27.79 1.12 18.80
C PRO A 403 -28.88 1.62 19.75
N GLU A 404 -29.88 2.34 19.23
CA GLU A 404 -31.01 2.80 20.01
C GLU A 404 -31.80 1.64 20.65
N ILE A 405 -32.60 1.95 21.69
CA ILE A 405 -33.33 0.95 22.49
C ILE A 405 -34.20 0.06 21.59
N LYS A 406 -33.94 -1.26 21.62
CA LYS A 406 -34.59 -2.36 20.90
C LYS A 406 -33.98 -2.75 19.53
N GLU A 407 -32.92 -2.14 19.06
CA GLU A 407 -32.21 -2.60 17.85
C GLU A 407 -31.04 -3.53 18.21
N LEU A 408 -30.79 -4.51 17.35
CA LEU A 408 -29.57 -5.30 17.42
C LEU A 408 -28.37 -4.50 16.90
N PRO A 409 -27.15 -4.77 17.36
CA PRO A 409 -25.94 -4.23 16.78
C PRO A 409 -25.84 -4.50 15.27
N TYR A 410 -25.08 -3.67 14.55
CA TYR A 410 -24.90 -3.78 13.11
C TYR A 410 -23.59 -3.16 12.62
N HIS A 411 -23.16 -3.50 11.39
CA HIS A 411 -22.14 -2.76 10.69
C HIS A 411 -22.76 -1.56 9.98
N GLU A 412 -22.27 -0.37 10.26
CA GLU A 412 -22.70 0.88 9.61
C GLU A 412 -21.72 1.23 8.49
N TRP A 413 -22.24 1.35 7.29
CA TRP A 413 -21.51 1.68 6.08
C TRP A 413 -21.73 3.14 5.73
N PHE A 414 -20.69 3.95 5.80
CA PHE A 414 -20.68 5.36 5.43
C PHE A 414 -20.25 5.43 3.98
N ILE A 415 -21.13 5.90 3.10
CA ILE A 415 -20.91 5.85 1.65
C ILE A 415 -21.18 7.22 1.03
N GLU A 416 -20.19 7.73 0.28
CA GLU A 416 -20.33 8.89 -0.58
C GLU A 416 -20.62 8.40 -2.01
N PHE A 417 -21.83 8.68 -2.47
CA PHE A 417 -22.28 8.29 -3.81
C PHE A 417 -22.01 9.40 -4.82
N GLU A 418 -21.45 9.05 -5.96
CA GLU A 418 -21.50 9.89 -7.19
C GLU A 418 -22.85 9.74 -7.89
N LYS A 419 -23.41 8.52 -7.83
CA LYS A 419 -24.75 8.19 -8.28
C LYS A 419 -25.35 7.20 -7.29
N GLU A 420 -26.47 7.58 -6.70
CA GLU A 420 -27.20 6.67 -5.81
C GLU A 420 -27.80 5.50 -6.60
N PRO A 421 -27.91 4.31 -5.97
CA PRO A 421 -28.63 3.19 -6.59
C PRO A 421 -30.12 3.53 -6.73
N SER A 422 -30.75 2.99 -7.74
CA SER A 422 -32.19 3.14 -7.98
C SER A 422 -33.03 2.56 -6.85
N ASP A 423 -32.53 1.51 -6.16
CA ASP A 423 -33.11 0.92 -4.95
C ASP A 423 -32.02 0.72 -3.89
N MET A 424 -32.05 1.57 -2.88
CA MET A 424 -31.11 1.54 -1.76
C MET A 424 -31.27 0.29 -0.88
N ASN A 425 -32.50 -0.22 -0.75
CA ASN A 425 -32.74 -1.42 0.06
C ASN A 425 -32.16 -2.67 -0.60
N THR A 426 -32.38 -2.82 -1.89
CA THR A 426 -31.76 -3.93 -2.68
C THR A 426 -30.24 -3.81 -2.63
N PHE A 427 -29.67 -2.61 -2.78
CA PHE A 427 -28.22 -2.39 -2.68
C PHE A 427 -27.67 -2.80 -1.31
N ALA A 428 -28.33 -2.45 -0.23
CA ALA A 428 -27.91 -2.84 1.12
C ALA A 428 -28.03 -4.37 1.35
N LEU A 429 -29.04 -5.01 0.77
CA LEU A 429 -29.20 -6.47 0.82
C LEU A 429 -28.07 -7.19 0.06
N ASP A 430 -27.68 -6.70 -1.11
CA ASP A 430 -26.59 -7.27 -1.91
C ASP A 430 -25.25 -7.12 -1.20
N LEU A 431 -24.98 -5.96 -0.58
CA LEU A 431 -23.80 -5.74 0.28
C LEU A 431 -23.74 -6.77 1.42
N ASP A 432 -24.86 -6.89 2.17
CA ASP A 432 -24.92 -7.76 3.34
C ASP A 432 -24.77 -9.23 2.95
N LYS A 433 -25.45 -9.65 1.85
CA LYS A 433 -25.36 -11.01 1.33
C LYS A 433 -23.95 -11.34 0.87
N SER A 434 -23.30 -10.47 0.10
CA SER A 434 -21.93 -10.68 -0.36
C SER A 434 -20.97 -10.77 0.83
N LEU A 435 -21.12 -9.93 1.86
CA LEU A 435 -20.30 -10.01 3.06
C LEU A 435 -20.51 -11.34 3.83
N GLN A 436 -21.75 -11.83 3.93
CA GLN A 436 -22.05 -13.14 4.53
C GLN A 436 -21.46 -14.31 3.74
N GLU A 437 -21.41 -14.21 2.41
CA GLU A 437 -20.80 -15.25 1.55
C GLU A 437 -19.28 -15.32 1.72
N GLN A 438 -18.64 -14.20 2.02
CA GLN A 438 -17.20 -14.11 2.19
C GLN A 438 -16.73 -14.41 3.62
N ASN A 439 -17.55 -14.08 4.63
CA ASN A 439 -17.19 -14.21 6.04
C ASN A 439 -18.22 -15.06 6.78
N SER A 440 -17.85 -16.32 7.11
CA SER A 440 -18.72 -17.27 7.77
C SER A 440 -19.08 -16.85 9.20
N TYR A 441 -18.18 -16.19 9.92
CA TYR A 441 -18.45 -15.71 11.28
C TYR A 441 -19.47 -14.57 11.27
N TYR A 442 -19.36 -13.63 10.32
CA TYR A 442 -20.35 -12.58 10.12
C TYR A 442 -21.72 -13.18 9.79
N LYS A 443 -21.76 -14.18 8.90
CA LYS A 443 -22.99 -14.92 8.56
C LYS A 443 -23.60 -15.58 9.78
N ASP A 444 -22.81 -16.25 10.61
CA ASP A 444 -23.29 -16.92 11.83
C ASP A 444 -23.87 -15.93 12.82
N LEU A 445 -23.27 -14.73 12.96
CA LEU A 445 -23.79 -13.68 13.85
C LEU A 445 -25.13 -13.10 13.35
N ILE A 446 -25.30 -12.93 12.04
CA ILE A 446 -26.58 -12.53 11.42
C ILE A 446 -27.65 -13.60 11.64
N GLN A 447 -27.35 -14.87 11.33
CA GLN A 447 -28.25 -16.01 11.50
C GLN A 447 -28.62 -16.24 12.99
N GLY A 448 -27.64 -16.06 13.87
CA GLY A 448 -27.81 -16.16 15.33
C GLY A 448 -28.53 -14.97 15.96
N LYS A 449 -28.92 -13.95 15.18
CA LYS A 449 -29.54 -12.71 15.65
C LYS A 449 -28.73 -11.99 16.74
N ILE A 450 -27.40 -12.06 16.63
CA ILE A 450 -26.46 -11.27 17.44
C ILE A 450 -26.22 -9.93 16.74
N LEU A 451 -26.12 -9.96 15.41
CA LEU A 451 -26.12 -8.78 14.54
C LEU A 451 -27.41 -8.73 13.72
N GLN A 452 -27.85 -7.54 13.38
CA GLN A 452 -28.84 -7.32 12.32
C GLN A 452 -28.12 -6.95 11.00
N GLN A 453 -28.86 -6.97 9.90
CA GLN A 453 -28.41 -6.50 8.60
C GLN A 453 -27.72 -5.14 8.70
N LEU A 454 -26.65 -4.97 7.90
CA LEU A 454 -25.91 -3.71 7.83
C LEU A 454 -26.84 -2.51 7.49
N LYS A 455 -26.41 -1.32 7.92
CA LYS A 455 -27.09 -0.07 7.57
C LYS A 455 -26.17 0.86 6.79
N ILE A 456 -26.75 1.60 5.84
CA ILE A 456 -26.04 2.58 5.03
C ILE A 456 -26.35 3.99 5.54
N THR A 457 -25.31 4.74 5.84
CA THR A 457 -25.37 6.18 6.12
C THR A 457 -24.75 6.90 4.94
N LYS A 458 -25.55 7.71 4.26
CA LYS A 458 -25.08 8.51 3.12
C LYS A 458 -24.23 9.66 3.61
N ILE A 459 -23.09 9.86 2.94
CA ILE A 459 -22.22 11.00 3.16
C ILE A 459 -22.43 12.00 2.02
N ALA A 460 -22.45 13.28 2.35
CA ALA A 460 -22.58 14.36 1.37
C ALA A 460 -21.41 14.36 0.38
N GLU A 461 -21.59 14.98 -0.79
CA GLU A 461 -20.53 15.18 -1.78
C GLU A 461 -19.33 15.90 -1.14
N ALA A 462 -18.14 15.41 -1.40
CA ALA A 462 -16.87 15.83 -0.78
C ALA A 462 -16.76 15.64 0.75
N GLY A 463 -17.71 14.96 1.41
CA GLY A 463 -17.70 14.82 2.86
C GLY A 463 -16.50 14.06 3.41
N PHE A 464 -15.97 13.07 2.70
CA PHE A 464 -14.71 12.40 3.09
C PHE A 464 -13.49 13.31 2.90
N GLN A 465 -13.49 14.17 1.88
CA GLN A 465 -12.42 15.15 1.69
C GLN A 465 -12.44 16.20 2.81
N ASP A 466 -13.61 16.71 3.17
CA ASP A 466 -13.79 17.67 4.26
C ASP A 466 -13.38 17.04 5.60
N TYR A 467 -13.73 15.78 5.84
CA TYR A 467 -13.23 15.04 6.99
C TYR A 467 -11.69 15.00 7.00
N MET A 468 -11.05 14.58 5.90
CA MET A 468 -9.59 14.50 5.82
C MET A 468 -8.92 15.87 5.99
N LYS A 469 -9.55 16.94 5.49
CA LYS A 469 -9.12 18.32 5.67
C LYS A 469 -9.23 18.75 7.14
N SER A 470 -10.34 18.44 7.80
CA SER A 470 -10.59 18.80 9.20
C SER A 470 -9.56 18.21 10.18
N ILE A 471 -9.00 17.04 9.85
CA ILE A 471 -7.95 16.37 10.65
C ILE A 471 -6.53 16.65 10.14
N GLY A 472 -6.36 17.59 9.18
CA GLY A 472 -5.06 17.97 8.60
C GLY A 472 -4.40 16.84 7.80
N LYS A 473 -5.17 15.89 7.26
CA LYS A 473 -4.69 14.72 6.52
C LYS A 473 -5.12 14.68 5.06
N LEU A 474 -5.66 15.77 4.52
CA LEU A 474 -5.94 15.85 3.09
C LEU A 474 -4.62 15.88 2.31
N GLY A 475 -4.50 15.00 1.34
CA GLY A 475 -3.27 14.82 0.56
C GLY A 475 -2.16 14.05 1.31
N GLY A 476 -0.95 14.08 0.78
CA GLY A 476 0.16 13.29 1.30
C GLY A 476 -0.05 11.77 1.10
N GLN A 477 0.45 10.93 1.98
CA GLN A 477 0.24 9.48 1.95
C GLN A 477 -0.93 9.02 2.84
N ASN A 478 -1.79 9.96 3.24
CA ASN A 478 -2.89 9.65 4.13
C ASN A 478 -4.01 8.93 3.37
N LYS A 479 -4.57 7.91 4.01
CA LYS A 479 -5.64 7.07 3.47
C LYS A 479 -6.77 6.98 4.47
N LEU A 480 -7.99 6.99 3.96
CA LEU A 480 -9.14 6.63 4.77
C LEU A 480 -9.14 5.12 5.00
N PRO A 481 -9.22 4.63 6.25
CA PRO A 481 -9.39 3.20 6.50
C PRO A 481 -10.73 2.70 5.94
N ARG A 482 -10.72 1.56 5.26
CA ARG A 482 -11.95 0.91 4.75
C ARG A 482 -12.88 0.48 5.86
N LEU A 483 -12.31 0.17 7.04
CA LEU A 483 -13.08 -0.21 8.21
C LEU A 483 -12.28 0.08 9.50
N SER A 484 -13.00 0.22 10.60
CA SER A 484 -12.44 0.49 11.93
C SER A 484 -13.24 -0.23 12.99
N ASN A 485 -12.56 -0.74 14.04
CA ASN A 485 -13.22 -1.29 15.23
C ASN A 485 -13.83 -0.22 16.15
N ASP A 486 -13.44 1.06 15.98
CA ASP A 486 -13.98 2.18 16.73
C ASP A 486 -14.83 3.09 15.84
N ARG A 487 -15.57 3.98 16.47
CA ARG A 487 -16.50 4.89 15.79
C ARG A 487 -15.98 6.32 15.62
N LYS A 488 -14.68 6.58 15.86
CA LYS A 488 -14.16 7.96 15.80
C LYS A 488 -14.38 8.63 14.46
N ILE A 489 -14.06 7.90 13.38
CA ILE A 489 -14.29 8.39 12.00
C ILE A 489 -15.79 8.55 11.74
N ALA A 490 -16.58 7.52 12.07
CA ALA A 490 -18.03 7.50 11.90
C ALA A 490 -18.72 8.69 12.55
N GLU A 491 -18.39 8.97 13.83
CA GLU A 491 -18.98 10.07 14.58
C GLU A 491 -18.55 11.46 14.08
N MET A 492 -17.40 11.57 13.44
CA MET A 492 -16.98 12.81 12.79
C MET A 492 -17.70 13.01 11.45
N LEU A 493 -17.81 11.96 10.64
CA LEU A 493 -18.53 12.00 9.36
C LEU A 493 -20.01 12.36 9.53
N LYS A 494 -20.65 11.94 10.62
CA LYS A 494 -22.05 12.33 10.94
C LYS A 494 -22.24 13.81 11.26
N LYS A 495 -21.15 14.55 11.52
CA LYS A 495 -21.19 15.99 11.87
C LYS A 495 -20.87 16.90 10.66
N ILE A 496 -20.37 16.32 9.59
CA ILE A 496 -20.08 16.99 8.32
C ILE A 496 -21.30 16.87 7.41
#